data_554bd48f3b7b0ea27b4e0b3b27db245d
#
_entry.id   554bd48f3b7b0ea27b4e0b3b27db245d
#
_cell.length_a   1.000
_cell.length_b   1.000
_cell.length_c   1.000
_cell.angle_alpha   90.00
_cell.angle_beta   90.00
_cell.angle_gamma   90.00
#
_symmetry.space_group_name_H-M   'P 1'
#
loop_
_entity.id
_entity.type
_entity.pdbx_description
1 polymer ?
#
loop_
_entity_poly.entity_id
_entity_poly.type
_entity_poly.pdbx_seq_one_letter_code
_entity_poly.pdbx_strand_id
1 'polypeptide(L)'
;MAAVFCVYNEEEYLEVAVRAILPAVEQVILCLGLSPYTAYRAEGSLEPYPPDRTEKIVDRLAAEFPGKIQVIKGNWPSQMEHREAGLKRCLELGMDYHFLVDGDEVYREDHLRHIRKTIEQHPETGTFIIKCHTFWRSFHYRIPPEILTWRPRRIFKLTRNRRILGIPFPHKLKFLGANDLNGIGTIYEFPPAEAAFYHFSYARSADRLKEKLATFPHAHQILGGWYERVWRAWPQQREMENIHPTDPPKFPRAVRQSLDDLPPVMKTHPYYGMDIIV
;
A
#
# COMPACT_ATOMS: atom_id res chain seq x y z
N MET A 1 3.35 -2.11 -17.90
CA MET A 1 2.76 -1.79 -16.58
C MET A 1 3.78 -1.07 -15.73
N ALA A 2 3.38 0.00 -15.06
CA ALA A 2 4.23 0.66 -14.09
C ALA A 2 3.65 0.52 -12.67
N ALA A 3 4.52 0.18 -11.70
CA ALA A 3 4.18 0.24 -10.28
C ALA A 3 4.40 1.66 -9.76
N VAL A 4 3.41 2.20 -9.08
CA VAL A 4 3.44 3.57 -8.53
C VAL A 4 3.34 3.50 -7.03
N PHE A 5 4.36 4.02 -6.38
CA PHE A 5 4.45 4.15 -4.93
C PHE A 5 4.29 5.61 -4.52
N CYS A 6 3.34 5.90 -3.65
CA CYS A 6 3.23 7.19 -2.98
C CYS A 6 3.78 7.04 -1.56
N VAL A 7 4.95 7.59 -1.31
CA VAL A 7 5.72 7.33 -0.09
C VAL A 7 6.01 8.60 0.69
N TYR A 8 5.86 8.51 2.01
CA TYR A 8 6.28 9.49 3.01
C TYR A 8 6.57 8.75 4.30
N ASN A 9 7.78 8.89 4.84
CA ASN A 9 8.23 8.21 6.07
C ASN A 9 7.92 6.69 6.09
N GLU A 10 8.42 5.96 5.07
CA GLU A 10 8.22 4.52 4.87
C GLU A 10 9.56 3.73 4.89
N GLU A 11 10.56 4.19 5.65
CA GLU A 11 11.90 3.59 5.68
C GLU A 11 11.91 2.10 6.06
N GLU A 12 10.89 1.64 6.83
CA GLU A 12 10.85 0.28 7.34
C GLU A 12 10.65 -0.76 6.22
N TYR A 13 9.76 -0.47 5.26
CA TYR A 13 9.32 -1.47 4.27
C TYR A 13 9.60 -1.11 2.81
N LEU A 14 9.84 0.17 2.50
CA LEU A 14 9.92 0.64 1.11
C LEU A 14 10.93 -0.15 0.28
N GLU A 15 12.11 -0.41 0.81
CA GLU A 15 13.15 -1.12 0.04
C GLU A 15 12.73 -2.53 -0.34
N VAL A 16 12.20 -3.30 0.60
CA VAL A 16 11.74 -4.67 0.32
C VAL A 16 10.52 -4.69 -0.59
N ALA A 17 9.61 -3.72 -0.48
CA ALA A 17 8.45 -3.58 -1.34
C ALA A 17 8.86 -3.29 -2.80
N VAL A 18 9.76 -2.33 -3.00
CA VAL A 18 10.28 -1.99 -4.33
C VAL A 18 11.05 -3.16 -4.95
N ARG A 19 11.97 -3.78 -4.20
CA ARG A 19 12.74 -4.93 -4.71
C ARG A 19 11.87 -6.11 -5.09
N ALA A 20 10.81 -6.38 -4.34
CA ALA A 20 9.88 -7.46 -4.64
C ALA A 20 9.13 -7.26 -5.96
N ILE A 21 8.78 -6.01 -6.31
CA ILE A 21 7.95 -5.73 -7.49
C ILE A 21 8.75 -5.47 -8.77
N LEU A 22 10.02 -5.04 -8.64
CA LEU A 22 10.89 -4.66 -9.77
C LEU A 22 10.93 -5.70 -10.91
N PRO A 23 11.01 -7.01 -10.65
CA PRO A 23 11.05 -8.01 -11.75
C PRO A 23 9.76 -8.08 -12.56
N ALA A 24 8.63 -7.65 -11.99
CA ALA A 24 7.30 -7.86 -12.57
C ALA A 24 6.76 -6.67 -13.38
N VAL A 25 7.44 -5.52 -13.36
CA VAL A 25 6.96 -4.28 -13.99
C VAL A 25 8.01 -3.70 -14.95
N GLU A 26 7.56 -2.92 -15.91
CA GLU A 26 8.46 -2.23 -16.84
C GLU A 26 9.11 -1.02 -16.18
N GLN A 27 8.36 -0.31 -15.32
CA GLN A 27 8.82 0.87 -14.59
C GLN A 27 8.33 0.83 -13.14
N VAL A 28 9.11 1.40 -12.23
CA VAL A 28 8.70 1.77 -10.89
C VAL A 28 8.73 3.30 -10.80
N ILE A 29 7.65 3.90 -10.33
CA ILE A 29 7.54 5.35 -10.12
C ILE A 29 7.44 5.57 -8.62
N LEU A 30 8.47 6.18 -8.03
CA LEU A 30 8.50 6.55 -6.62
C LEU A 30 8.10 8.01 -6.49
N CYS A 31 6.90 8.27 -6.04
CA CYS A 31 6.44 9.61 -5.70
C CYS A 31 6.79 9.86 -4.23
N LEU A 32 7.86 10.63 -3.98
CA LEU A 32 8.35 10.94 -2.64
C LEU A 32 7.72 12.24 -2.14
N GLY A 33 6.85 12.15 -1.13
CA GLY A 33 6.36 13.28 -0.37
C GLY A 33 7.47 13.84 0.53
N LEU A 34 7.70 15.15 0.43
CA LEU A 34 8.67 15.86 1.26
C LEU A 34 8.05 16.40 2.56
N SER A 35 6.73 16.35 2.67
CA SER A 35 5.96 16.74 3.85
C SER A 35 4.70 15.86 3.98
N PRO A 36 4.12 15.75 5.19
CA PRO A 36 2.85 15.04 5.38
C PRO A 36 1.70 15.79 4.71
N TYR A 37 0.62 15.07 4.43
CA TYR A 37 -0.59 15.66 3.85
C TYR A 37 -1.21 16.73 4.76
N THR A 38 -1.44 17.91 4.22
CA THR A 38 -2.05 19.04 4.96
C THR A 38 -3.58 18.97 5.00
N ALA A 39 -4.21 18.37 3.99
CA ALA A 39 -5.67 18.28 3.87
C ALA A 39 -6.35 17.45 4.99
N TYR A 40 -5.59 16.63 5.72
CA TYR A 40 -6.13 15.74 6.76
C TYR A 40 -5.72 16.14 8.18
N ARG A 41 -4.98 17.25 8.31
CA ARG A 41 -4.58 17.75 9.62
C ARG A 41 -5.75 18.39 10.34
N ALA A 42 -6.00 17.98 11.58
CA ALA A 42 -6.85 18.73 12.48
C ALA A 42 -6.16 20.03 12.90
N GLU A 43 -6.91 21.11 13.08
CA GLU A 43 -6.41 22.34 13.69
C GLU A 43 -5.82 22.02 15.07
N GLY A 44 -4.56 22.41 15.32
CA GLY A 44 -3.84 22.08 16.56
C GLY A 44 -3.21 20.70 16.63
N SER A 45 -3.15 19.95 15.50
CA SER A 45 -2.40 18.70 15.45
C SER A 45 -0.91 18.92 15.69
N LEU A 46 -0.26 17.96 16.36
CA LEU A 46 1.16 17.96 16.66
C LEU A 46 2.02 18.26 15.44
N GLU A 47 3.16 18.90 15.65
CA GLU A 47 4.18 19.09 14.60
C GLU A 47 4.45 17.76 13.89
N PRO A 48 4.68 17.78 12.57
CA PRO A 48 4.99 16.57 11.84
C PRO A 48 6.26 15.93 12.42
N TYR A 49 6.25 14.61 12.48
CA TYR A 49 7.48 13.87 12.78
C TYR A 49 8.56 14.24 11.77
N PRO A 50 9.84 14.30 12.20
CA PRO A 50 10.93 14.59 11.31
C PRO A 50 10.99 13.56 10.17
N PRO A 51 11.48 13.96 8.98
CA PRO A 51 11.70 13.01 7.89
C PRO A 51 12.62 11.87 8.33
N ASP A 52 12.26 10.66 7.97
CA ASP A 52 13.08 9.47 8.18
C ASP A 52 14.09 9.26 7.02
N ARG A 53 14.65 8.06 6.90
CA ARG A 53 15.60 7.71 5.83
C ARG A 53 14.97 7.37 4.50
N THR A 54 13.65 7.55 4.32
CA THR A 54 12.93 7.20 3.08
C THR A 54 13.56 7.86 1.85
N GLU A 55 13.92 9.15 1.92
CA GLU A 55 14.56 9.83 0.81
C GLU A 55 15.90 9.19 0.41
N LYS A 56 16.74 8.85 1.38
CA LYS A 56 18.02 8.16 1.13
C LYS A 56 17.81 6.77 0.48
N ILE A 57 16.74 6.07 0.87
CA ILE A 57 16.38 4.77 0.27
C ILE A 57 15.94 4.96 -1.18
N VAL A 58 15.10 5.95 -1.44
CA VAL A 58 14.63 6.31 -2.79
C VAL A 58 15.79 6.65 -3.71
N ASP A 59 16.70 7.54 -3.27
CA ASP A 59 17.85 7.97 -4.06
C ASP A 59 18.82 6.80 -4.35
N ARG A 60 19.04 5.93 -3.37
CA ARG A 60 19.87 4.72 -3.54
C ARG A 60 19.23 3.74 -4.54
N LEU A 61 17.94 3.46 -4.41
CA LEU A 61 17.23 2.55 -5.33
C LEU A 61 17.23 3.10 -6.75
N ALA A 62 17.03 4.40 -6.94
CA ALA A 62 17.08 5.03 -8.24
C ALA A 62 18.47 4.95 -8.89
N ALA A 63 19.52 5.10 -8.10
CA ALA A 63 20.90 4.96 -8.56
C ALA A 63 21.28 3.50 -8.89
N GLU A 64 20.74 2.53 -8.14
CA GLU A 64 20.97 1.10 -8.35
C GLU A 64 20.24 0.56 -9.60
N PHE A 65 19.06 1.11 -9.92
CA PHE A 65 18.23 0.68 -11.05
C PHE A 65 17.97 1.82 -12.06
N PRO A 66 19.02 2.35 -12.70
CA PRO A 66 18.86 3.46 -13.64
C PRO A 66 17.99 3.07 -14.84
N GLY A 67 17.10 3.98 -15.25
CA GLY A 67 16.14 3.71 -16.33
C GLY A 67 14.94 2.83 -15.96
N LYS A 68 14.99 2.13 -14.82
CA LYS A 68 13.91 1.29 -14.31
C LYS A 68 13.07 2.00 -13.24
N ILE A 69 13.71 2.85 -12.44
CA ILE A 69 13.06 3.63 -11.37
C ILE A 69 13.01 5.10 -11.78
N GLN A 70 11.81 5.68 -11.70
CA GLN A 70 11.56 7.11 -11.88
C GLN A 70 11.23 7.72 -10.51
N VAL A 71 11.80 8.86 -10.18
CA VAL A 71 11.54 9.56 -8.91
C VAL A 71 10.86 10.89 -9.19
N ILE A 72 9.78 11.15 -8.46
CA ILE A 72 9.08 12.44 -8.43
C ILE A 72 9.09 12.89 -6.97
N LYS A 73 9.72 14.02 -6.68
CA LYS A 73 9.73 14.63 -5.35
C LYS A 73 8.77 15.81 -5.33
N GLY A 74 7.97 15.94 -4.27
CA GLY A 74 7.03 17.05 -4.16
C GLY A 74 6.31 17.13 -2.82
N ASN A 75 5.53 18.20 -2.68
CA ASN A 75 4.62 18.39 -1.55
C ASN A 75 3.19 18.35 -2.09
N TRP A 76 2.42 17.37 -1.63
CA TRP A 76 1.02 17.21 -2.06
C TRP A 76 0.11 17.44 -0.86
N PRO A 77 -0.94 18.28 -1.01
CA PRO A 77 -1.89 18.52 0.07
C PRO A 77 -2.64 17.27 0.51
N SER A 78 -2.89 16.33 -0.40
CA SER A 78 -3.65 15.12 -0.13
C SER A 78 -3.05 13.88 -0.80
N GLN A 79 -3.45 12.71 -0.31
CA GLN A 79 -3.11 11.43 -0.95
C GLN A 79 -3.61 11.35 -2.40
N MET A 80 -4.71 12.02 -2.71
CA MET A 80 -5.28 12.02 -4.06
C MET A 80 -4.34 12.69 -5.05
N GLU A 81 -3.86 13.89 -4.75
CA GLU A 81 -2.93 14.65 -5.61
C GLU A 81 -1.57 13.94 -5.72
N HIS A 82 -1.14 13.30 -4.64
CA HIS A 82 0.08 12.50 -4.62
C HIS A 82 -0.01 11.30 -5.59
N ARG A 83 -1.14 10.57 -5.57
CA ARG A 83 -1.40 9.46 -6.51
C ARG A 83 -1.59 9.94 -7.94
N GLU A 84 -2.19 11.11 -8.13
CA GLU A 84 -2.37 11.71 -9.45
C GLU A 84 -1.03 12.05 -10.11
N ALA A 85 -0.04 12.51 -9.37
CA ALA A 85 1.30 12.78 -9.89
C ALA A 85 1.94 11.50 -10.48
N GLY A 86 1.86 10.38 -9.78
CA GLY A 86 2.37 9.09 -10.26
C GLY A 86 1.60 8.57 -11.47
N LEU A 87 0.29 8.72 -11.48
CA LEU A 87 -0.55 8.33 -12.60
C LEU A 87 -0.26 9.17 -13.86
N LYS A 88 -0.09 10.47 -13.71
CA LYS A 88 0.33 11.36 -14.81
C LYS A 88 1.65 10.87 -15.41
N ARG A 89 2.61 10.49 -14.59
CA ARG A 89 3.88 9.95 -15.06
C ARG A 89 3.72 8.63 -15.82
N CYS A 90 2.83 7.73 -15.36
CA CYS A 90 2.49 6.52 -16.12
C CYS A 90 2.00 6.81 -17.54
N LEU A 91 1.13 7.82 -17.69
CA LEU A 91 0.60 8.24 -18.99
C LEU A 91 1.69 8.84 -19.87
N GLU A 92 2.54 9.70 -19.32
CA GLU A 92 3.68 10.31 -20.03
C GLU A 92 4.65 9.24 -20.57
N LEU A 93 4.87 8.17 -19.79
CA LEU A 93 5.69 7.03 -20.17
C LEU A 93 4.99 6.06 -21.13
N GLY A 94 3.73 6.30 -21.48
CA GLY A 94 2.94 5.45 -22.36
C GLY A 94 2.64 4.06 -21.80
N MET A 95 2.54 3.92 -20.48
CA MET A 95 2.21 2.64 -19.85
C MET A 95 0.76 2.23 -20.13
N ASP A 96 0.51 0.94 -20.31
CA ASP A 96 -0.82 0.41 -20.53
C ASP A 96 -1.57 0.14 -19.21
N TYR A 97 -0.83 -0.09 -18.13
CA TYR A 97 -1.40 -0.37 -16.80
C TYR A 97 -0.69 0.42 -15.72
N HIS A 98 -1.49 0.97 -14.80
CA HIS A 98 -1.07 1.58 -13.54
C HIS A 98 -1.27 0.57 -12.42
N PHE A 99 -0.19 0.22 -11.72
CA PHE A 99 -0.23 -0.65 -10.56
C PHE A 99 0.03 0.18 -9.31
N LEU A 100 -1.02 0.40 -8.51
CA LEU A 100 -0.95 1.15 -7.25
C LEU A 100 -0.38 0.24 -6.15
N VAL A 101 0.73 0.66 -5.54
CA VAL A 101 1.40 -0.05 -4.45
C VAL A 101 1.70 0.92 -3.32
N ASP A 102 1.37 0.57 -2.09
CA ASP A 102 1.75 1.36 -0.93
C ASP A 102 3.14 0.91 -0.42
N GLY A 103 3.90 1.79 0.25
CA GLY A 103 5.29 1.53 0.63
C GLY A 103 5.50 0.37 1.62
N ASP A 104 4.43 -0.08 2.25
CA ASP A 104 4.38 -1.20 3.19
C ASP A 104 3.66 -2.45 2.64
N GLU A 105 3.54 -2.55 1.30
CA GLU A 105 2.96 -3.69 0.60
C GLU A 105 4.03 -4.50 -0.13
N VAL A 106 4.17 -5.75 0.22
CA VAL A 106 5.14 -6.67 -0.39
C VAL A 106 4.42 -7.76 -1.14
N TYR A 107 4.89 -8.09 -2.32
CA TYR A 107 4.31 -9.14 -3.18
C TYR A 107 5.24 -10.35 -3.26
N ARG A 108 4.69 -11.54 -3.40
CA ARG A 108 5.44 -12.74 -3.76
C ARG A 108 5.70 -12.77 -5.26
N GLU A 109 6.85 -13.26 -5.66
CA GLU A 109 7.23 -13.35 -7.07
C GLU A 109 6.30 -14.26 -7.88
N ASP A 110 5.88 -15.40 -7.31
CA ASP A 110 4.93 -16.30 -7.96
C ASP A 110 3.56 -15.66 -8.17
N HIS A 111 3.05 -14.88 -7.18
CA HIS A 111 1.83 -14.10 -7.33
C HIS A 111 1.97 -13.03 -8.42
N LEU A 112 3.09 -12.33 -8.48
CA LEU A 112 3.33 -11.33 -9.53
C LEU A 112 3.40 -11.93 -10.93
N ARG A 113 4.01 -13.11 -11.09
CA ARG A 113 3.99 -13.85 -12.37
C ARG A 113 2.57 -14.23 -12.75
N HIS A 114 1.77 -14.72 -11.82
CA HIS A 114 0.37 -15.05 -12.04
C HIS A 114 -0.45 -13.82 -12.43
N ILE A 115 -0.27 -12.70 -11.73
CA ILE A 115 -0.93 -11.42 -12.05
C ILE A 115 -0.61 -10.99 -13.49
N ARG A 116 0.65 -11.00 -13.90
CA ARG A 116 1.03 -10.65 -15.30
C ARG A 116 0.36 -11.54 -16.31
N LYS A 117 0.42 -12.85 -16.12
CA LYS A 117 -0.22 -13.82 -17.02
C LYS A 117 -1.73 -13.59 -17.13
N THR A 118 -2.39 -13.33 -16.01
CA THR A 118 -3.84 -13.06 -15.99
C THR A 118 -4.18 -11.76 -16.73
N ILE A 119 -3.39 -10.70 -16.57
CA ILE A 119 -3.58 -9.43 -17.29
C ILE A 119 -3.48 -9.67 -18.82
N GLU A 120 -2.51 -10.47 -19.27
CA GLU A 120 -2.31 -10.80 -20.68
C GLU A 120 -3.47 -11.66 -21.25
N GLN A 121 -4.05 -12.53 -20.43
CA GLN A 121 -5.17 -13.40 -20.80
C GLN A 121 -6.53 -12.67 -20.79
N HIS A 122 -6.64 -11.55 -20.08
CA HIS A 122 -7.87 -10.77 -19.92
C HIS A 122 -7.71 -9.33 -20.41
N PRO A 123 -7.42 -9.10 -21.70
CA PRO A 123 -7.17 -7.76 -22.24
C PRO A 123 -8.39 -6.84 -22.17
N GLU A 124 -9.59 -7.38 -22.02
CA GLU A 124 -10.84 -6.63 -21.81
C GLU A 124 -10.98 -6.08 -20.39
N THR A 125 -10.21 -6.61 -19.42
CA THR A 125 -10.32 -6.24 -18.02
C THR A 125 -9.68 -4.88 -17.77
N GLY A 126 -10.47 -3.97 -17.19
CA GLY A 126 -10.04 -2.61 -16.87
C GLY A 126 -9.52 -2.43 -15.46
N THR A 127 -9.91 -3.32 -14.53
CA THR A 127 -9.55 -3.19 -13.11
C THR A 127 -9.32 -4.55 -12.49
N PHE A 128 -8.22 -4.68 -11.74
CA PHE A 128 -7.92 -5.89 -11.00
C PHE A 128 -7.92 -5.62 -9.50
N ILE A 129 -8.65 -6.46 -8.77
CA ILE A 129 -8.75 -6.46 -7.31
C ILE A 129 -7.80 -7.54 -6.79
N ILE A 130 -6.92 -7.16 -5.88
CA ILE A 130 -5.97 -8.06 -5.21
C ILE A 130 -6.19 -7.91 -3.72
N LYS A 131 -6.58 -8.97 -3.02
CA LYS A 131 -6.76 -8.97 -1.56
C LYS A 131 -5.42 -8.99 -0.84
N CYS A 132 -5.43 -8.76 0.49
CA CYS A 132 -4.21 -8.67 1.28
C CYS A 132 -4.25 -9.54 2.53
N HIS A 133 -3.07 -9.99 2.94
CA HIS A 133 -2.76 -10.42 4.30
C HIS A 133 -2.34 -9.18 5.09
N THR A 134 -3.14 -8.70 6.03
CA THR A 134 -2.77 -7.53 6.85
C THR A 134 -2.08 -7.99 8.12
N PHE A 135 -0.79 -7.62 8.27
CA PHE A 135 0.01 -8.01 9.42
C PHE A 135 -0.26 -7.15 10.64
N TRP A 136 -0.19 -7.79 11.81
CA TRP A 136 -0.55 -7.20 13.09
C TRP A 136 0.53 -7.45 14.13
N ARG A 137 1.14 -6.39 14.69
CA ARG A 137 2.16 -6.43 15.75
C ARG A 137 3.47 -7.16 15.41
N SER A 138 3.45 -8.09 14.47
CA SER A 138 4.63 -8.81 13.97
C SER A 138 4.31 -9.57 12.68
N PHE A 139 5.28 -10.30 12.17
CA PHE A 139 5.08 -11.16 11.00
C PHE A 139 4.44 -12.51 11.35
N HIS A 140 4.28 -12.81 12.63
CA HIS A 140 3.63 -14.02 13.11
C HIS A 140 2.10 -13.91 13.19
N TYR A 141 1.54 -12.71 13.08
CA TYR A 141 0.09 -12.50 13.21
C TYR A 141 -0.45 -11.69 12.05
N ARG A 142 -1.57 -12.13 11.49
CA ARG A 142 -2.24 -11.45 10.40
C ARG A 142 -3.76 -11.50 10.51
N ILE A 143 -4.42 -10.55 9.90
CA ILE A 143 -5.83 -10.61 9.54
C ILE A 143 -5.87 -11.29 8.17
N PRO A 144 -6.46 -12.50 8.04
CA PRO A 144 -6.47 -13.22 6.79
C PRO A 144 -7.39 -12.57 5.75
N PRO A 145 -7.06 -12.65 4.45
CA PRO A 145 -7.82 -11.99 3.39
C PRO A 145 -9.26 -12.53 3.25
N GLU A 146 -9.51 -13.76 3.72
CA GLU A 146 -10.81 -14.41 3.62
C GLU A 146 -11.88 -13.72 4.49
N ILE A 147 -11.46 -13.14 5.62
CA ILE A 147 -12.35 -12.43 6.55
C ILE A 147 -12.39 -10.92 6.32
N LEU A 148 -11.54 -10.40 5.41
CA LEU A 148 -11.55 -8.99 5.06
C LEU A 148 -12.66 -8.70 4.04
N THR A 149 -13.51 -7.74 4.39
CA THR A 149 -14.52 -7.21 3.46
C THR A 149 -13.93 -6.25 2.44
N TRP A 150 -12.75 -5.74 2.71
CA TRP A 150 -12.05 -4.79 1.84
C TRP A 150 -11.57 -5.47 0.55
N ARG A 151 -11.89 -4.83 -0.59
CA ARG A 151 -11.58 -5.31 -1.94
C ARG A 151 -10.74 -4.25 -2.67
N PRO A 152 -9.42 -4.15 -2.38
CA PRO A 152 -8.58 -3.11 -2.94
C PRO A 152 -8.35 -3.29 -4.44
N ARG A 153 -8.69 -2.27 -5.19
CA ARG A 153 -8.37 -2.19 -6.61
C ARG A 153 -6.92 -1.75 -6.73
N ARG A 154 -6.08 -2.58 -7.31
CA ARG A 154 -4.64 -2.34 -7.37
C ARG A 154 -4.12 -2.06 -8.75
N ILE A 155 -4.68 -2.68 -9.79
CA ILE A 155 -4.20 -2.50 -11.15
C ILE A 155 -5.32 -1.94 -12.01
N PHE A 156 -4.98 -0.94 -12.81
CA PHE A 156 -5.92 -0.21 -13.66
C PHE A 156 -5.37 -0.12 -15.07
N LYS A 157 -6.17 -0.52 -16.06
CA LYS A 157 -5.86 -0.32 -17.47
C LYS A 157 -5.96 1.17 -17.81
N LEU A 158 -4.93 1.68 -18.48
CA LEU A 158 -4.86 3.07 -18.92
C LEU A 158 -5.32 3.19 -20.37
N THR A 159 -6.05 4.24 -20.67
CA THR A 159 -6.43 4.59 -22.04
C THR A 159 -5.95 5.99 -22.37
N ARG A 160 -5.18 6.13 -23.44
CA ARG A 160 -4.52 7.40 -23.83
C ARG A 160 -5.49 8.57 -24.08
N ASN A 161 -6.74 8.27 -24.41
CA ASN A 161 -7.73 9.29 -24.80
C ASN A 161 -8.64 9.76 -23.65
N ARG A 162 -8.43 9.30 -22.43
CA ARG A 162 -9.25 9.69 -21.28
C ARG A 162 -8.49 10.60 -20.35
N ARG A 163 -9.04 11.79 -20.09
CA ARG A 163 -8.54 12.66 -19.03
C ARG A 163 -8.88 12.04 -17.67
N ILE A 164 -7.89 12.07 -16.77
CA ILE A 164 -8.07 11.61 -15.41
C ILE A 164 -8.61 12.76 -14.60
N LEU A 165 -9.72 12.52 -13.89
CA LEU A 165 -10.34 13.52 -13.00
C LEU A 165 -9.81 13.46 -11.57
N GLY A 166 -8.91 12.55 -11.30
CA GLY A 166 -8.38 12.27 -9.98
C GLY A 166 -8.64 10.84 -9.54
N ILE A 167 -7.94 10.41 -8.51
CA ILE A 167 -8.17 9.13 -7.83
C ILE A 167 -8.99 9.44 -6.59
N PRO A 168 -10.31 9.22 -6.57
CA PRO A 168 -11.07 9.39 -5.34
C PRO A 168 -10.64 8.31 -4.36
N PHE A 169 -10.55 8.73 -3.13
CA PHE A 169 -10.22 7.88 -2.01
C PHE A 169 -11.12 6.63 -1.95
N PRO A 170 -10.59 5.48 -1.62
CA PRO A 170 -9.17 5.18 -1.53
C PRO A 170 -8.57 4.45 -2.74
N HIS A 171 -9.29 4.02 -3.74
CA HIS A 171 -8.77 3.14 -4.80
C HIS A 171 -9.60 3.16 -6.08
N LYS A 172 -10.12 4.32 -6.45
CA LYS A 172 -10.97 4.47 -7.63
C LYS A 172 -10.36 5.50 -8.57
N LEU A 173 -9.95 5.07 -9.75
CA LEU A 173 -9.65 5.98 -10.84
C LEU A 173 -10.98 6.53 -11.40
N LYS A 174 -11.14 7.85 -11.45
CA LYS A 174 -12.20 8.50 -12.20
C LYS A 174 -11.66 8.99 -13.53
N PHE A 175 -12.35 8.64 -14.60
CA PHE A 175 -12.07 9.15 -15.92
C PHE A 175 -13.18 10.13 -16.34
N LEU A 176 -12.82 11.21 -16.99
CA LEU A 176 -13.81 12.14 -17.57
C LEU A 176 -14.64 11.40 -18.62
N GLY A 177 -15.96 11.39 -18.44
CA GLY A 177 -16.90 10.75 -19.38
C GLY A 177 -17.25 9.29 -19.07
N ALA A 178 -16.80 8.73 -17.94
CA ALA A 178 -17.33 7.47 -17.42
C ALA A 178 -18.39 7.79 -16.35
N ASN A 179 -19.64 7.44 -16.61
CA ASN A 179 -20.73 7.62 -15.65
C ASN A 179 -20.66 6.62 -14.47
N ASP A 180 -19.75 5.64 -14.54
CA ASP A 180 -19.46 4.74 -13.46
C ASP A 180 -17.98 4.36 -13.42
N LEU A 181 -17.59 3.74 -12.33
CA LEU A 181 -16.23 3.29 -12.05
C LEU A 181 -15.83 2.04 -12.86
N ASN A 182 -16.77 1.47 -13.59
CA ASN A 182 -16.60 0.30 -14.44
C ASN A 182 -16.29 0.68 -15.89
N GLY A 183 -16.13 1.99 -16.17
CA GLY A 183 -16.02 2.55 -17.51
C GLY A 183 -14.81 2.14 -18.35
N ILE A 184 -13.92 1.26 -17.84
CA ILE A 184 -12.81 0.67 -18.60
C ILE A 184 -12.85 -0.85 -18.41
N GLY A 185 -13.73 -1.50 -19.19
CA GLY A 185 -13.81 -2.96 -19.20
C GLY A 185 -14.36 -3.59 -17.92
N THR A 186 -14.17 -4.88 -17.81
CA THR A 186 -14.63 -5.68 -16.66
C THR A 186 -13.72 -5.54 -15.43
N ILE A 187 -14.18 -6.02 -14.30
CA ILE A 187 -13.40 -6.13 -13.06
C ILE A 187 -13.06 -7.61 -12.88
N TYR A 188 -11.78 -7.89 -12.66
CA TYR A 188 -11.29 -9.20 -12.26
C TYR A 188 -10.84 -9.16 -10.80
N GLU A 189 -11.28 -10.11 -9.98
CA GLU A 189 -10.82 -10.27 -8.61
C GLU A 189 -10.03 -11.57 -8.49
N PHE A 190 -8.77 -11.45 -8.07
CA PHE A 190 -7.94 -12.62 -7.84
C PHE A 190 -8.41 -13.38 -6.59
N PRO A 191 -8.56 -14.72 -6.69
CA PRO A 191 -8.62 -15.55 -5.49
C PRO A 191 -7.36 -15.33 -4.62
N PRO A 192 -7.49 -15.17 -3.29
CA PRO A 192 -6.33 -14.90 -2.44
C PRO A 192 -5.22 -15.96 -2.49
N ALA A 193 -5.57 -17.20 -2.79
CA ALA A 193 -4.61 -18.29 -2.98
C ALA A 193 -3.76 -18.15 -4.25
N GLU A 194 -4.25 -17.43 -5.26
CA GLU A 194 -3.57 -17.23 -6.54
C GLU A 194 -2.77 -15.94 -6.55
N ALA A 195 -3.31 -14.87 -5.96
CA ALA A 195 -2.63 -13.61 -5.80
C ALA A 195 -3.15 -12.83 -4.59
N ALA A 196 -2.23 -12.48 -3.70
CA ALA A 196 -2.47 -11.59 -2.58
C ALA A 196 -1.20 -10.77 -2.30
N PHE A 197 -1.36 -9.59 -1.73
CA PHE A 197 -0.22 -8.83 -1.21
C PHE A 197 -0.15 -8.91 0.31
N TYR A 198 1.03 -8.63 0.84
CA TYR A 198 1.37 -8.71 2.26
C TYR A 198 1.52 -7.28 2.77
N HIS A 199 0.57 -6.83 3.60
CA HIS A 199 0.42 -5.46 4.04
C HIS A 199 0.86 -5.31 5.51
N PHE A 200 1.94 -4.57 5.74
CA PHE A 200 2.61 -4.48 7.03
C PHE A 200 2.22 -3.22 7.84
N SER A 201 1.07 -2.64 7.55
CA SER A 201 0.61 -1.37 8.11
C SER A 201 0.62 -1.31 9.64
N TYR A 202 0.34 -2.44 10.31
CA TYR A 202 0.27 -2.54 11.77
C TYR A 202 1.37 -3.44 12.38
N ALA A 203 2.30 -3.93 11.58
CA ALA A 203 3.48 -4.66 12.01
C ALA A 203 4.69 -3.73 12.06
N ARG A 204 4.63 -2.72 12.92
CA ARG A 204 5.61 -1.63 13.07
C ARG A 204 6.03 -1.47 14.51
N SER A 205 7.13 -0.75 14.75
CA SER A 205 7.48 -0.27 16.09
C SER A 205 6.42 0.69 16.63
N ALA A 206 6.41 0.86 17.94
CA ALA A 206 5.46 1.72 18.64
C ALA A 206 5.49 3.17 18.12
N ASP A 207 6.69 3.71 17.94
CA ASP A 207 6.86 5.10 17.52
C ASP A 207 6.45 5.28 16.05
N ARG A 208 6.85 4.34 15.17
CA ARG A 208 6.47 4.39 13.75
C ARG A 208 4.96 4.23 13.54
N LEU A 209 4.29 3.43 14.36
CA LEU A 209 2.84 3.34 14.29
C LEU A 209 2.16 4.64 14.73
N LYS A 210 2.61 5.26 15.84
CA LYS A 210 2.07 6.55 16.30
C LYS A 210 2.21 7.62 15.23
N GLU A 211 3.38 7.71 14.61
CA GLU A 211 3.65 8.63 13.51
C GLU A 211 2.68 8.39 12.34
N LYS A 212 2.55 7.14 11.90
CA LYS A 212 1.63 6.77 10.83
C LYS A 212 0.19 7.15 11.18
N LEU A 213 -0.27 6.84 12.38
CA LEU A 213 -1.64 7.17 12.83
C LEU A 213 -1.90 8.68 12.90
N ALA A 214 -0.86 9.49 13.14
CA ALA A 214 -0.97 10.96 13.17
C ALA A 214 -1.01 11.59 11.76
N THR A 215 -0.50 10.91 10.73
CA THR A 215 -0.29 11.48 9.40
C THR A 215 -1.15 10.87 8.30
N PHE A 216 -1.79 9.72 8.53
CA PHE A 216 -2.58 9.06 7.50
C PHE A 216 -3.97 9.70 7.30
N PRO A 217 -4.61 9.50 6.13
CA PRO A 217 -5.84 10.22 5.76
C PRO A 217 -7.04 10.03 6.70
N HIS A 218 -7.05 8.97 7.50
CA HIS A 218 -8.11 8.65 8.46
C HIS A 218 -7.76 8.97 9.92
N ALA A 219 -6.71 9.74 10.17
CA ALA A 219 -6.28 10.09 11.53
C ALA A 219 -7.42 10.61 12.41
N HIS A 220 -8.29 11.46 11.83
CA HIS A 220 -9.45 12.04 12.51
C HIS A 220 -10.58 11.03 12.84
N GLN A 221 -10.53 9.81 12.30
CA GLN A 221 -11.52 8.75 12.49
C GLN A 221 -11.08 7.72 13.54
N ILE A 222 -9.86 7.84 14.07
CA ILE A 222 -9.34 6.87 15.05
C ILE A 222 -10.17 6.96 16.32
N LEU A 223 -10.61 5.81 16.81
CA LEU A 223 -11.37 5.69 18.06
C LEU A 223 -10.51 6.14 19.24
N GLY A 224 -11.08 7.01 20.09
CA GLY A 224 -10.37 7.55 21.25
C GLY A 224 -9.76 6.43 22.12
N GLY A 225 -8.45 6.55 22.43
CA GLY A 225 -7.71 5.58 23.22
C GLY A 225 -7.47 4.23 22.56
N TRP A 226 -7.73 4.08 21.27
CA TRP A 226 -7.51 2.84 20.53
C TRP A 226 -6.06 2.33 20.66
N TYR A 227 -5.09 3.21 20.54
CA TYR A 227 -3.66 2.84 20.63
C TYR A 227 -3.35 2.10 21.93
N GLU A 228 -3.79 2.63 23.09
CA GLU A 228 -3.55 2.03 24.40
C GLU A 228 -4.40 0.78 24.64
N ARG A 229 -5.70 0.87 24.37
CA ARG A 229 -6.66 -0.18 24.69
C ARG A 229 -6.60 -1.37 23.74
N VAL A 230 -6.20 -1.17 22.49
CA VAL A 230 -6.18 -2.22 21.48
C VAL A 230 -4.75 -2.58 21.10
N TRP A 231 -4.03 -1.66 20.45
CA TRP A 231 -2.74 -2.03 19.85
C TRP A 231 -1.67 -2.37 20.91
N ARG A 232 -1.55 -1.54 21.96
CA ARG A 232 -0.57 -1.73 23.04
C ARG A 232 -0.96 -2.91 23.97
N ALA A 233 -2.24 -3.09 24.25
CA ALA A 233 -2.73 -4.17 25.11
C ALA A 233 -2.75 -5.55 24.43
N TRP A 234 -2.80 -5.58 23.09
CA TRP A 234 -2.98 -6.81 22.31
C TRP A 234 -1.96 -7.93 22.61
N PRO A 235 -0.66 -7.69 22.83
CA PRO A 235 0.29 -8.79 23.13
C PRO A 235 -0.08 -9.64 24.34
N GLN A 236 -0.79 -9.05 25.31
CA GLN A 236 -1.29 -9.74 26.51
C GLN A 236 -2.69 -10.35 26.31
N GLN A 237 -3.40 -9.94 25.25
CA GLN A 237 -4.79 -10.31 24.97
C GLN A 237 -4.94 -10.70 23.49
N ARG A 238 -4.18 -11.72 23.05
CA ARG A 238 -4.04 -12.07 21.62
C ARG A 238 -5.34 -12.57 20.96
N GLU A 239 -6.34 -12.93 21.75
CA GLU A 239 -7.69 -13.28 21.27
C GLU A 239 -8.63 -12.07 21.12
N MET A 240 -8.10 -10.84 21.29
CA MET A 240 -8.89 -9.61 21.13
C MET A 240 -9.52 -9.53 19.75
N GLU A 241 -10.81 -9.21 19.74
CA GLU A 241 -11.60 -9.04 18.52
C GLU A 241 -11.84 -7.58 18.18
N ASN A 242 -12.23 -7.32 16.91
CA ASN A 242 -12.63 -6.01 16.42
C ASN A 242 -11.54 -4.95 16.62
N ILE A 243 -10.34 -5.23 16.12
CA ILE A 243 -9.12 -4.50 16.43
C ILE A 243 -8.76 -3.36 15.47
N HIS A 244 -9.57 -3.07 14.43
CA HIS A 244 -9.29 -1.97 13.49
C HIS A 244 -9.45 -0.58 14.15
N PRO A 245 -8.59 0.42 13.86
CA PRO A 245 -8.59 1.71 14.54
C PRO A 245 -9.83 2.59 14.28
N THR A 246 -10.42 2.51 13.09
CA THR A 246 -11.51 3.41 12.68
C THR A 246 -12.85 2.68 12.46
N ASP A 247 -12.80 1.36 12.25
CA ASP A 247 -13.98 0.52 11.99
C ASP A 247 -13.68 -0.89 12.52
N PRO A 248 -13.84 -1.12 13.85
CA PRO A 248 -13.39 -2.33 14.52
C PRO A 248 -13.73 -3.66 13.83
N PRO A 249 -14.94 -3.86 13.30
CA PRO A 249 -15.31 -5.09 12.61
C PRO A 249 -14.52 -5.40 11.33
N LYS A 250 -13.82 -4.43 10.74
CA LYS A 250 -12.96 -4.69 9.57
C LYS A 250 -11.82 -5.64 9.88
N PHE A 251 -11.34 -5.66 11.12
CA PHE A 251 -10.33 -6.59 11.59
C PHE A 251 -10.91 -7.43 12.71
N PRO A 252 -11.67 -8.49 12.40
CA PRO A 252 -12.33 -9.29 13.40
C PRO A 252 -11.35 -9.84 14.45
N ARG A 253 -10.23 -10.41 14.00
CA ARG A 253 -9.13 -10.85 14.86
C ARG A 253 -7.85 -11.10 14.07
N ALA A 254 -6.71 -11.05 14.74
CA ALA A 254 -5.45 -11.52 14.19
C ALA A 254 -5.27 -13.01 14.48
N VAL A 255 -4.77 -13.76 13.49
CA VAL A 255 -4.47 -15.19 13.63
C VAL A 255 -2.97 -15.43 13.43
N ARG A 256 -2.44 -16.44 14.11
CA ARG A 256 -1.03 -16.83 13.95
C ARG A 256 -0.82 -17.49 12.57
N GLN A 257 0.34 -17.22 11.97
CA GLN A 257 0.78 -17.85 10.73
C GLN A 257 2.24 -18.29 10.81
N SER A 258 2.65 -19.15 9.86
CA SER A 258 4.05 -19.49 9.66
C SER A 258 4.80 -18.35 8.98
N LEU A 259 6.06 -18.15 9.33
CA LEU A 259 6.96 -17.24 8.62
C LEU A 259 7.32 -17.75 7.21
N ASP A 260 7.15 -19.06 6.96
CA ASP A 260 7.39 -19.65 5.62
C ASP A 260 6.39 -19.18 4.57
N ASP A 261 5.22 -18.68 5.00
CA ASP A 261 4.20 -18.12 4.11
C ASP A 261 4.55 -16.71 3.61
N LEU A 262 5.57 -16.07 4.18
CA LEU A 262 6.00 -14.74 3.79
C LEU A 262 6.68 -14.70 2.43
N PRO A 263 6.65 -13.56 1.72
CA PRO A 263 7.53 -13.34 0.59
C PRO A 263 9.00 -13.59 0.98
N PRO A 264 9.77 -14.34 0.20
CA PRO A 264 11.16 -14.69 0.56
C PRO A 264 12.06 -13.50 0.88
N VAL A 265 11.81 -12.33 0.25
CA VAL A 265 12.53 -11.08 0.49
C VAL A 265 12.40 -10.60 1.96
N MET A 266 11.34 -10.98 2.67
CA MET A 266 11.12 -10.62 4.07
C MET A 266 12.08 -11.32 5.04
N LYS A 267 12.77 -12.38 4.64
CA LYS A 267 13.73 -13.10 5.50
C LYS A 267 14.92 -12.22 5.95
N THR A 268 15.23 -11.20 5.19
CA THR A 268 16.31 -10.24 5.51
C THR A 268 15.82 -9.00 6.26
N HIS A 269 14.51 -8.88 6.49
CA HIS A 269 13.94 -7.73 7.16
C HIS A 269 14.29 -7.72 8.66
N PRO A 270 14.65 -6.57 9.27
CA PRO A 270 15.02 -6.49 10.69
C PRO A 270 13.99 -7.08 11.67
N TYR A 271 12.70 -7.03 11.29
CA TYR A 271 11.61 -7.56 12.13
C TYR A 271 11.34 -9.05 11.93
N TYR A 272 12.07 -9.72 11.01
CA TYR A 272 11.85 -11.15 10.76
C TYR A 272 12.15 -11.97 12.01
N GLY A 273 11.19 -12.81 12.41
CA GLY A 273 11.31 -13.68 13.60
C GLY A 273 10.98 -13.00 14.92
N MET A 274 10.73 -11.69 14.97
CA MET A 274 10.24 -11.03 16.18
C MET A 274 8.81 -11.46 16.50
N ASP A 275 8.56 -12.00 17.71
CA ASP A 275 7.20 -12.38 18.12
C ASP A 275 6.29 -11.14 18.24
N ILE A 276 6.82 -10.04 18.78
CA ILE A 276 6.19 -8.72 18.82
C ILE A 276 7.24 -7.65 18.45
N ILE A 277 6.90 -6.79 17.51
CA ILE A 277 7.72 -5.60 17.19
C ILE A 277 7.44 -4.54 18.25
N VAL A 278 8.48 -4.05 18.92
CA VAL A 278 8.43 -3.08 20.02
C VAL A 278 8.83 -1.68 19.56
#